data_405fd5b14e7b0e5c7a6f25592dca3773
#
_entry.id   405fd5b14e7b0e5c7a6f25592dca3773
#
_cell.length_a   1.000
_cell.length_b   1.000
_cell.length_c   1.000
_cell.angle_alpha   90.00
_cell.angle_beta   90.00
_cell.angle_gamma   90.00
#
_symmetry.space_group_name_H-M   'P 1'
#
loop_
_entity.id
_entity.type
_entity.pdbx_description
1 polymer ?
#
loop_
_entity_poly.entity_id
_entity_poly.type
_entity_poly.pdbx_seq_one_letter_code
_entity_poly.pdbx_strand_id
1 'polypeptide(L)'
;MRKVFGWVLLFLMSTIVSFGQKAKPVFEVVPLGVYGGIDERNLSAYLVAPIGTKEYVCLDAGTVHSGIEKAIEKGTFSVPSSTVLRQYIKGYCISHAHLDHVSGLIINSPADSTKTVYAIAPAMKMMQNHYFNDQTWANFGDEGLGKPLKKYHFETLSFAKTIPISNTSMTVQAFPLSHVNPYESTAFLIKKDNNAILYLGDTGPDSVEKTTNLADLWKAIAPLIQKQELKGILIEVSFPNEQPDAFLFGHLTPKHLMKEMQVLAAFTGKEALQKCKIIITHLKPPAAAIQKIKQQLAAPNDLGLTFVFPEQGVRMEL
;
A
#
# COMPACT_ATOMS: atom_id res chain seq x y z
N MET A 1 43.04 32.69 66.17
CA MET A 1 42.59 31.41 65.60
C MET A 1 41.33 31.69 64.80
N ARG A 2 41.43 31.81 63.47
CA ARG A 2 40.26 32.00 62.52
C ARG A 2 39.90 30.65 61.93
N LYS A 3 38.68 30.19 62.19
CA LYS A 3 38.13 28.98 61.57
C LYS A 3 37.54 29.36 60.19
N VAL A 4 38.08 28.75 59.12
CA VAL A 4 37.53 28.85 57.73
C VAL A 4 36.55 27.73 57.60
N PHE A 5 35.27 28.04 57.32
CA PHE A 5 34.24 27.10 56.99
C PHE A 5 34.20 26.99 55.44
N GLY A 6 34.63 25.84 54.90
CA GLY A 6 34.54 25.55 53.51
C GLY A 6 33.13 24.98 53.16
N TRP A 7 32.39 25.64 52.27
CA TRP A 7 31.14 25.15 51.71
C TRP A 7 31.46 24.27 50.51
N VAL A 8 31.11 22.98 50.58
CA VAL A 8 31.13 22.05 49.43
C VAL A 8 29.78 22.14 48.76
N LEU A 9 29.74 22.73 47.55
CA LEU A 9 28.54 22.69 46.70
C LEU A 9 28.53 21.34 45.97
N LEU A 10 27.57 20.46 46.34
CA LEU A 10 27.25 19.25 45.58
C LEU A 10 26.38 19.64 44.38
N PHE A 11 26.94 19.56 43.17
CA PHE A 11 26.17 19.65 41.92
C PHE A 11 25.49 18.30 41.66
N LEU A 12 24.18 18.20 41.92
CA LEU A 12 23.35 17.08 41.43
C LEU A 12 23.11 17.27 39.92
N MET A 13 23.82 16.51 39.10
CA MET A 13 23.47 16.33 37.69
C MET A 13 22.24 15.43 37.58
N SER A 14 21.07 16.03 37.45
CA SER A 14 19.86 15.31 37.06
C SER A 14 19.95 14.94 35.57
N THR A 15 20.20 13.68 35.26
CA THR A 15 20.06 13.13 33.92
C THR A 15 18.56 13.06 33.56
N ILE A 16 18.11 13.98 32.73
CA ILE A 16 16.77 13.92 32.14
C ILE A 16 16.79 12.77 31.14
N VAL A 17 16.26 11.60 31.55
CA VAL A 17 15.94 10.50 30.59
C VAL A 17 14.73 10.95 29.80
N SER A 18 14.97 11.49 28.61
CA SER A 18 13.91 11.76 27.63
C SER A 18 13.37 10.43 27.15
N PHE A 19 12.25 9.96 27.68
CA PHE A 19 11.46 8.90 27.08
C PHE A 19 10.93 9.44 25.74
N GLY A 20 11.53 8.99 24.65
CA GLY A 20 11.07 9.30 23.30
C GLY A 20 9.59 8.93 23.16
N GLN A 21 8.72 9.93 23.11
CA GLN A 21 7.28 9.75 22.91
C GLN A 21 7.11 9.07 21.55
N LYS A 22 6.58 7.84 21.51
CA LYS A 22 6.26 7.17 20.25
C LYS A 22 5.39 8.11 19.42
N ALA A 23 5.80 8.39 18.18
CA ALA A 23 5.01 9.21 17.26
C ALA A 23 3.60 8.64 17.17
N LYS A 24 2.59 9.50 17.30
CA LYS A 24 1.19 9.08 17.17
C LYS A 24 0.94 8.59 15.75
N PRO A 25 0.26 7.45 15.57
CA PRO A 25 -0.09 6.97 14.24
C PRO A 25 -1.00 7.98 13.53
N VAL A 26 -0.83 8.09 12.21
CA VAL A 26 -1.54 9.07 11.36
C VAL A 26 -2.57 8.39 10.46
N PHE A 27 -2.26 7.17 10.03
CA PHE A 27 -3.11 6.41 9.14
C PHE A 27 -3.61 5.14 9.80
N GLU A 28 -4.82 4.75 9.44
CA GLU A 28 -5.30 3.39 9.62
C GLU A 28 -5.38 2.69 8.25
N VAL A 29 -4.96 1.42 8.23
CA VAL A 29 -5.03 0.55 7.06
C VAL A 29 -5.87 -0.66 7.41
N VAL A 30 -6.89 -0.95 6.59
CA VAL A 30 -7.73 -2.15 6.73
C VAL A 30 -7.59 -3.01 5.49
N PRO A 31 -6.88 -4.14 5.55
CA PRO A 31 -6.77 -5.06 4.43
C PRO A 31 -8.12 -5.73 4.16
N LEU A 32 -8.71 -5.51 3.00
CA LEU A 32 -9.89 -6.25 2.53
C LEU A 32 -9.49 -7.56 1.85
N GLY A 33 -8.26 -7.63 1.36
CA GLY A 33 -7.63 -8.80 0.81
C GLY A 33 -6.11 -8.64 0.80
N VAL A 34 -5.38 -9.74 0.98
CA VAL A 34 -3.92 -9.75 1.18
C VAL A 34 -3.19 -10.70 0.23
N TYR A 35 -3.93 -11.46 -0.58
CA TYR A 35 -3.36 -12.45 -1.51
C TYR A 35 -3.36 -11.96 -2.94
N GLY A 36 -2.44 -12.52 -3.74
CA GLY A 36 -2.46 -12.46 -5.19
C GLY A 36 -3.02 -13.75 -5.80
N GLY A 37 -3.89 -13.62 -6.81
CA GLY A 37 -4.46 -14.76 -7.55
C GLY A 37 -5.58 -15.48 -6.80
N ILE A 38 -5.65 -16.73 -6.88
CA ILE A 38 -6.69 -17.76 -6.85
C ILE A 38 -7.75 -17.79 -5.70
N ASP A 39 -7.69 -17.01 -4.64
CA ASP A 39 -8.77 -16.96 -3.61
C ASP A 39 -9.53 -15.63 -3.73
N GLU A 40 -10.68 -15.66 -4.41
CA GLU A 40 -11.51 -14.50 -4.74
C GLU A 40 -12.04 -13.76 -3.49
N ARG A 41 -11.98 -14.41 -2.32
CA ARG A 41 -12.40 -13.82 -1.05
C ARG A 41 -11.29 -13.01 -0.38
N ASN A 42 -10.07 -13.03 -0.94
CA ASN A 42 -8.90 -12.46 -0.27
C ASN A 42 -7.88 -11.82 -1.25
N LEU A 43 -8.34 -11.33 -2.40
CA LEU A 43 -7.52 -10.68 -3.42
C LEU A 43 -7.13 -9.26 -3.02
N SER A 44 -6.00 -8.76 -3.50
CA SER A 44 -5.40 -7.48 -3.14
C SER A 44 -6.38 -6.32 -3.09
N ALA A 45 -6.60 -5.77 -1.89
CA ALA A 45 -7.40 -4.56 -1.66
C ALA A 45 -7.11 -4.01 -0.25
N TYR A 46 -6.77 -2.73 -0.14
CA TYR A 46 -6.38 -2.10 1.12
C TYR A 46 -7.10 -0.77 1.31
N LEU A 47 -7.90 -0.64 2.35
CA LEU A 47 -8.48 0.64 2.73
C LEU A 47 -7.46 1.45 3.53
N VAL A 48 -7.28 2.72 3.16
CA VAL A 48 -6.40 3.66 3.87
C VAL A 48 -7.19 4.92 4.20
N ALA A 49 -7.14 5.36 5.45
CA ALA A 49 -7.74 6.60 5.91
C ALA A 49 -6.87 7.28 6.98
N PRO A 50 -6.98 8.60 7.16
CA PRO A 50 -6.47 9.25 8.37
C PRO A 50 -7.19 8.71 9.61
N ILE A 51 -6.44 8.45 10.69
CA ILE A 51 -7.02 7.93 11.94
C ILE A 51 -8.19 8.78 12.44
N GLY A 52 -9.25 8.10 12.85
CA GLY A 52 -10.46 8.71 13.40
C GLY A 52 -11.42 9.28 12.35
N THR A 53 -11.12 9.12 11.06
CA THR A 53 -12.03 9.53 9.98
C THR A 53 -12.77 8.33 9.36
N LYS A 54 -13.68 8.62 8.45
CA LYS A 54 -14.36 7.64 7.58
C LYS A 54 -14.08 7.97 6.10
N GLU A 55 -12.88 8.48 5.83
CA GLU A 55 -12.44 8.95 4.52
C GLU A 55 -11.50 7.94 3.86
N TYR A 56 -11.96 6.69 3.68
CA TYR A 56 -11.11 5.64 3.12
C TYR A 56 -10.95 5.80 1.61
N VAL A 57 -9.71 5.65 1.12
CA VAL A 57 -9.40 5.31 -0.26
C VAL A 57 -9.06 3.81 -0.32
N CYS A 58 -9.55 3.11 -1.34
CA CYS A 58 -9.21 1.72 -1.59
C CYS A 58 -8.03 1.65 -2.57
N LEU A 59 -6.93 1.07 -2.14
CA LEU A 59 -5.76 0.79 -2.96
C LEU A 59 -5.91 -0.62 -3.52
N ASP A 60 -6.12 -0.73 -4.81
CA ASP A 60 -6.68 -1.86 -5.52
C ASP A 60 -8.03 -2.31 -4.94
N ALA A 61 -8.72 -3.18 -5.66
CA ALA A 61 -10.07 -3.60 -5.34
C ALA A 61 -10.36 -5.03 -5.84
N GLY A 62 -9.43 -5.95 -5.62
CA GLY A 62 -9.61 -7.36 -5.97
C GLY A 62 -10.73 -8.00 -5.16
N THR A 63 -10.73 -7.82 -3.84
CA THR A 63 -11.80 -8.24 -2.95
C THR A 63 -12.38 -7.03 -2.21
N VAL A 64 -13.66 -6.70 -2.42
CA VAL A 64 -14.31 -5.58 -1.73
C VAL A 64 -15.36 -6.07 -0.75
N HIS A 65 -16.49 -6.63 -1.22
CA HIS A 65 -17.62 -6.96 -0.35
C HIS A 65 -17.26 -8.00 0.73
N SER A 66 -16.72 -9.15 0.36
CA SER A 66 -16.32 -10.18 1.32
C SER A 66 -15.20 -9.74 2.25
N GLY A 67 -14.33 -8.84 1.80
CA GLY A 67 -13.31 -8.20 2.65
C GLY A 67 -13.92 -7.27 3.70
N ILE A 68 -14.94 -6.48 3.33
CA ILE A 68 -15.69 -5.64 4.28
C ILE A 68 -16.44 -6.53 5.30
N GLU A 69 -17.11 -7.60 4.84
CA GLU A 69 -17.77 -8.56 5.75
C GLU A 69 -16.76 -9.17 6.73
N LYS A 70 -15.55 -9.52 6.23
CA LYS A 70 -14.47 -10.02 7.10
C LYS A 70 -14.02 -8.97 8.13
N ALA A 71 -13.94 -7.70 7.74
CA ALA A 71 -13.59 -6.61 8.65
C ALA A 71 -14.69 -6.35 9.71
N ILE A 72 -15.96 -6.56 9.37
CA ILE A 72 -17.07 -6.53 10.33
C ILE A 72 -16.96 -7.73 11.30
N GLU A 73 -16.74 -8.93 10.79
CA GLU A 73 -16.53 -10.14 11.61
C GLU A 73 -15.37 -9.97 12.61
N LYS A 74 -14.29 -9.29 12.20
CA LYS A 74 -13.13 -8.98 13.06
C LYS A 74 -13.37 -7.79 14.01
N GLY A 75 -14.51 -7.15 13.96
CA GLY A 75 -14.85 -5.99 14.80
C GLY A 75 -14.19 -4.67 14.36
N THR A 76 -13.58 -4.63 13.17
CA THR A 76 -12.97 -3.40 12.61
C THR A 76 -14.04 -2.38 12.24
N PHE A 77 -15.16 -2.83 11.68
CA PHE A 77 -16.35 -2.01 11.43
C PHE A 77 -17.54 -2.53 12.23
N SER A 78 -18.38 -1.61 12.71
CA SER A 78 -19.62 -1.89 13.47
C SER A 78 -20.88 -1.45 12.74
N VAL A 79 -20.82 -1.27 11.43
CA VAL A 79 -21.91 -0.82 10.57
C VAL A 79 -22.11 -1.83 9.44
N PRO A 80 -23.29 -1.85 8.77
CA PRO A 80 -23.52 -2.73 7.63
C PRO A 80 -22.48 -2.54 6.52
N SER A 81 -22.15 -3.61 5.79
CA SER A 81 -21.20 -3.58 4.68
C SER A 81 -21.56 -2.58 3.60
N SER A 82 -22.85 -2.39 3.33
CA SER A 82 -23.34 -1.35 2.41
C SER A 82 -22.99 0.07 2.85
N THR A 83 -22.90 0.34 4.16
CA THR A 83 -22.47 1.63 4.70
C THR A 83 -20.97 1.83 4.44
N VAL A 84 -20.15 0.82 4.73
CA VAL A 84 -18.70 0.89 4.44
C VAL A 84 -18.48 1.11 2.95
N LEU A 85 -19.10 0.27 2.11
CA LEU A 85 -18.97 0.36 0.64
C LEU A 85 -19.37 1.74 0.14
N ARG A 86 -20.55 2.25 0.51
CA ARG A 86 -21.16 3.42 -0.12
C ARG A 86 -20.77 4.75 0.52
N GLN A 87 -20.42 4.74 1.81
CA GLN A 87 -20.20 5.99 2.56
C GLN A 87 -18.75 6.14 3.05
N TYR A 88 -18.07 5.04 3.43
CA TYR A 88 -16.72 5.12 3.96
C TYR A 88 -15.68 5.10 2.85
N ILE A 89 -15.82 4.24 1.85
CA ILE A 89 -14.93 4.23 0.67
C ILE A 89 -15.26 5.45 -0.19
N LYS A 90 -14.30 6.37 -0.37
CA LYS A 90 -14.45 7.61 -1.11
C LYS A 90 -13.97 7.52 -2.56
N GLY A 91 -13.11 6.56 -2.86
CA GLY A 91 -12.57 6.34 -4.20
C GLY A 91 -11.67 5.11 -4.24
N TYR A 92 -11.20 4.79 -5.42
CA TYR A 92 -10.33 3.65 -5.71
C TYR A 92 -9.09 4.12 -6.44
N CYS A 93 -7.90 3.70 -5.99
CA CYS A 93 -6.66 3.84 -6.73
C CYS A 93 -6.29 2.46 -7.27
N ILE A 94 -6.37 2.27 -8.58
CA ILE A 94 -6.13 0.98 -9.25
C ILE A 94 -4.73 0.97 -9.85
N SER A 95 -3.89 0.06 -9.34
CA SER A 95 -2.49 -0.05 -9.77
C SER A 95 -2.35 -0.54 -11.19
N HIS A 96 -3.12 -1.54 -11.57
CA HIS A 96 -3.20 -2.13 -12.90
C HIS A 96 -4.50 -2.94 -13.05
N ALA A 97 -4.80 -3.42 -14.26
CA ALA A 97 -6.10 -3.95 -14.60
C ALA A 97 -6.22 -5.49 -14.53
N HIS A 98 -5.34 -6.20 -13.83
CA HIS A 98 -5.50 -7.62 -13.59
C HIS A 98 -6.70 -7.90 -12.70
N LEU A 99 -7.36 -9.05 -12.88
CA LEU A 99 -8.62 -9.37 -12.20
C LEU A 99 -8.47 -9.42 -10.67
N ASP A 100 -7.34 -9.88 -10.16
CA ASP A 100 -7.07 -9.94 -8.73
C ASP A 100 -6.82 -8.55 -8.08
N HIS A 101 -6.87 -7.48 -8.90
CA HIS A 101 -6.80 -6.09 -8.46
C HIS A 101 -8.07 -5.29 -8.75
N VAL A 102 -8.98 -5.78 -9.62
CA VAL A 102 -10.16 -5.01 -10.05
C VAL A 102 -11.49 -5.75 -9.94
N SER A 103 -11.51 -7.08 -9.74
CA SER A 103 -12.76 -7.86 -9.76
C SER A 103 -13.79 -7.39 -8.75
N GLY A 104 -13.36 -7.01 -7.55
CA GLY A 104 -14.26 -6.47 -6.52
C GLY A 104 -14.86 -5.11 -6.92
N LEU A 105 -14.10 -4.22 -7.56
CA LEU A 105 -14.62 -2.97 -8.11
C LEU A 105 -15.72 -3.25 -9.13
N ILE A 106 -15.46 -4.17 -10.07
CA ILE A 106 -16.39 -4.50 -11.15
C ILE A 106 -17.69 -5.09 -10.59
N ILE A 107 -17.57 -6.16 -9.79
CA ILE A 107 -18.72 -6.91 -9.26
C ILE A 107 -19.59 -6.05 -8.31
N ASN A 108 -18.99 -5.16 -7.53
CA ASN A 108 -19.74 -4.33 -6.58
C ASN A 108 -20.27 -3.02 -7.21
N SER A 109 -19.91 -2.69 -8.44
CA SER A 109 -20.32 -1.44 -9.09
C SER A 109 -21.83 -1.20 -9.11
N PRO A 110 -22.73 -2.20 -9.26
CA PRO A 110 -24.18 -1.96 -9.20
C PRO A 110 -24.64 -1.47 -7.82
N ALA A 111 -24.05 -1.97 -6.74
CA ALA A 111 -24.43 -1.66 -5.36
C ALA A 111 -23.70 -0.45 -4.79
N ASP A 112 -22.64 0.01 -5.44
CA ASP A 112 -21.79 1.11 -4.97
C ASP A 112 -22.44 2.49 -5.15
N SER A 113 -21.81 3.55 -4.62
CA SER A 113 -22.17 4.96 -4.80
C SER A 113 -21.26 5.65 -5.81
N THR A 114 -21.59 6.87 -6.19
CA THR A 114 -20.74 7.70 -7.06
C THR A 114 -19.39 7.99 -6.40
N LYS A 115 -18.30 7.71 -7.12
CA LYS A 115 -16.89 7.84 -6.67
C LYS A 115 -15.96 8.13 -7.82
N THR A 116 -14.73 8.51 -7.48
CA THR A 116 -13.63 8.62 -8.44
C THR A 116 -12.78 7.35 -8.42
N VAL A 117 -12.45 6.86 -9.59
CA VAL A 117 -11.47 5.79 -9.83
C VAL A 117 -10.23 6.43 -10.42
N TYR A 118 -9.11 6.32 -9.73
CA TYR A 118 -7.81 6.86 -10.10
C TYR A 118 -6.93 5.76 -10.66
N ALA A 119 -6.41 5.92 -11.86
CA ALA A 119 -5.44 5.01 -12.46
C ALA A 119 -4.57 5.73 -13.50
N ILE A 120 -3.44 5.16 -13.85
CA ILE A 120 -2.67 5.63 -15.02
C ILE A 120 -3.41 5.31 -16.33
N ALA A 121 -3.08 6.03 -17.40
CA ALA A 121 -3.78 5.91 -18.67
C ALA A 121 -3.87 4.47 -19.22
N PRO A 122 -2.82 3.62 -19.20
CA PRO A 122 -2.92 2.24 -19.68
C PRO A 122 -3.94 1.41 -18.89
N ALA A 123 -3.89 1.46 -17.54
CA ALA A 123 -4.81 0.73 -16.68
C ALA A 123 -6.26 1.23 -16.85
N MET A 124 -6.45 2.54 -16.92
CA MET A 124 -7.76 3.14 -17.15
C MET A 124 -8.38 2.68 -18.48
N LYS A 125 -7.58 2.73 -19.55
CA LYS A 125 -8.02 2.28 -20.88
C LYS A 125 -8.38 0.80 -20.91
N MET A 126 -7.63 -0.04 -20.18
CA MET A 126 -7.97 -1.46 -20.06
C MET A 126 -9.32 -1.67 -19.35
N MET A 127 -9.57 -0.95 -18.24
CA MET A 127 -10.85 -1.04 -17.52
C MET A 127 -12.02 -0.59 -18.40
N GLN A 128 -11.87 0.49 -19.14
CA GLN A 128 -12.90 1.01 -20.06
C GLN A 128 -13.16 0.06 -21.24
N ASN A 129 -12.12 -0.50 -21.84
CA ASN A 129 -12.26 -1.31 -23.04
C ASN A 129 -12.70 -2.74 -22.76
N HIS A 130 -12.30 -3.31 -21.61
CA HIS A 130 -12.46 -4.73 -21.36
C HIS A 130 -13.45 -5.06 -20.25
N TYR A 131 -13.75 -4.12 -19.35
CA TYR A 131 -14.67 -4.38 -18.23
C TYR A 131 -15.92 -3.50 -18.29
N PHE A 132 -15.80 -2.19 -18.26
CA PHE A 132 -16.93 -1.25 -18.26
C PHE A 132 -17.30 -0.82 -19.68
N ASN A 133 -17.87 -1.73 -20.49
CA ASN A 133 -18.02 -1.54 -21.93
C ASN A 133 -19.38 -1.97 -22.48
N ASP A 134 -20.36 -2.30 -21.63
CA ASP A 134 -21.69 -2.83 -21.96
C ASP A 134 -21.69 -4.20 -22.67
N GLN A 135 -20.52 -4.84 -22.82
CA GLN A 135 -20.37 -6.18 -23.37
C GLN A 135 -19.97 -7.19 -22.30
N THR A 136 -18.89 -6.88 -21.56
CA THR A 136 -18.41 -7.70 -20.44
C THR A 136 -19.16 -7.35 -19.15
N TRP A 137 -19.32 -6.05 -18.88
CA TRP A 137 -20.08 -5.50 -17.77
C TRP A 137 -20.68 -4.14 -18.15
N ALA A 138 -21.80 -3.75 -17.53
CA ALA A 138 -22.40 -2.44 -17.75
C ALA A 138 -21.38 -1.32 -17.52
N ASN A 139 -21.41 -0.28 -18.38
CA ASN A 139 -20.47 0.83 -18.24
C ASN A 139 -20.86 1.74 -17.09
N PHE A 140 -20.36 1.46 -15.89
CA PHE A 140 -20.54 2.30 -14.71
C PHE A 140 -19.66 3.56 -14.70
N GLY A 141 -18.73 3.72 -15.64
CA GLY A 141 -17.91 4.91 -15.82
C GLY A 141 -18.69 6.11 -16.37
N ASP A 142 -17.98 7.21 -16.52
CA ASP A 142 -18.48 8.45 -17.12
C ASP A 142 -18.03 8.64 -18.59
N GLU A 143 -17.17 7.75 -19.06
CA GLU A 143 -16.65 7.70 -20.44
C GLU A 143 -16.39 6.26 -20.88
N GLY A 144 -15.91 6.06 -22.11
CA GLY A 144 -15.58 4.75 -22.68
C GLY A 144 -16.68 4.22 -23.60
N LEU A 145 -16.64 2.89 -23.87
CA LEU A 145 -17.56 2.22 -24.78
C LEU A 145 -18.94 1.99 -24.13
N GLY A 146 -19.98 1.91 -24.96
CA GLY A 146 -21.34 1.67 -24.53
C GLY A 146 -22.03 2.93 -23.98
N LYS A 147 -23.05 2.74 -23.10
CA LYS A 147 -23.81 3.83 -22.48
C LYS A 147 -23.29 4.12 -21.06
N PRO A 148 -22.50 5.20 -20.84
CA PRO A 148 -21.99 5.53 -19.53
C PRO A 148 -23.09 5.79 -18.51
N LEU A 149 -23.10 5.06 -17.39
CA LEU A 149 -24.02 5.25 -16.25
C LEU A 149 -23.55 6.34 -15.30
N LYS A 150 -22.32 6.85 -15.45
CA LYS A 150 -21.74 7.97 -14.72
C LYS A 150 -21.72 7.79 -13.20
N LYS A 151 -21.60 6.55 -12.74
CA LYS A 151 -21.41 6.25 -11.31
C LYS A 151 -19.95 6.46 -10.90
N TYR A 152 -19.01 6.04 -11.73
CA TYR A 152 -17.59 6.27 -11.52
C TYR A 152 -17.08 7.39 -12.42
N HIS A 153 -16.42 8.38 -11.82
CA HIS A 153 -15.60 9.34 -12.54
C HIS A 153 -14.20 8.75 -12.72
N PHE A 154 -13.73 8.68 -13.95
CA PHE A 154 -12.41 8.15 -14.29
C PHE A 154 -11.38 9.27 -14.34
N GLU A 155 -10.54 9.36 -13.29
CA GLU A 155 -9.46 10.35 -13.18
C GLU A 155 -8.12 9.71 -13.57
N THR A 156 -7.60 10.11 -14.72
CA THR A 156 -6.32 9.61 -15.23
C THR A 156 -5.14 10.31 -14.54
N LEU A 157 -4.32 9.52 -13.85
CA LEU A 157 -3.14 10.00 -13.16
C LEU A 157 -1.96 10.19 -14.13
N SER A 158 -1.22 11.27 -13.93
CA SER A 158 0.09 11.48 -14.55
C SER A 158 1.19 11.26 -13.52
N PHE A 159 2.28 10.61 -13.91
CA PHE A 159 3.43 10.44 -13.03
C PHE A 159 3.97 11.79 -12.55
N ALA A 160 4.54 11.79 -11.37
CA ALA A 160 5.10 12.97 -10.68
C ALA A 160 4.10 14.09 -10.31
N LYS A 161 2.82 13.98 -10.68
CA LYS A 161 1.79 14.95 -10.28
C LYS A 161 1.04 14.46 -9.04
N THR A 162 0.97 15.32 -8.02
CA THR A 162 0.13 15.09 -6.83
C THR A 162 -1.24 15.73 -7.05
N ILE A 163 -2.31 14.97 -6.84
CA ILE A 163 -3.69 15.46 -6.92
C ILE A 163 -4.48 15.13 -5.66
N PRO A 164 -5.53 15.90 -5.31
CA PRO A 164 -6.40 15.58 -4.19
C PRO A 164 -7.24 14.32 -4.49
N ILE A 165 -7.47 13.51 -3.45
CA ILE A 165 -8.45 12.41 -3.51
C ILE A 165 -9.79 12.98 -3.10
N SER A 166 -10.78 12.91 -4.00
CA SER A 166 -12.10 13.48 -3.82
C SER A 166 -12.78 13.01 -2.53
N ASN A 167 -13.40 13.93 -1.80
CA ASN A 167 -14.10 13.70 -0.53
C ASN A 167 -13.20 13.13 0.58
N THR A 168 -11.90 13.42 0.53
CA THR A 168 -10.94 13.11 1.59
C THR A 168 -10.03 14.30 1.86
N SER A 169 -9.31 14.24 2.98
CA SER A 169 -8.23 15.17 3.29
C SER A 169 -6.86 14.68 2.80
N MET A 170 -6.83 13.69 1.90
CA MET A 170 -5.63 13.06 1.37
C MET A 170 -5.35 13.47 -0.08
N THR A 171 -4.11 13.26 -0.50
CA THR A 171 -3.67 13.39 -1.89
C THR A 171 -3.02 12.11 -2.37
N VAL A 172 -2.98 11.90 -3.68
CA VAL A 172 -2.29 10.77 -4.33
C VAL A 172 -1.26 11.28 -5.33
N GLN A 173 -0.12 10.60 -5.38
CA GLN A 173 0.89 10.73 -6.44
C GLN A 173 1.23 9.34 -6.96
N ALA A 174 1.23 9.18 -8.28
CA ALA A 174 1.54 7.92 -8.96
C ALA A 174 3.01 7.85 -9.37
N PHE A 175 3.59 6.64 -9.32
CA PHE A 175 4.91 6.31 -9.85
C PHE A 175 4.82 5.06 -10.71
N PRO A 176 5.61 4.97 -11.81
CA PRO A 176 5.60 3.80 -12.68
C PRO A 176 6.22 2.60 -11.98
N LEU A 177 5.64 1.43 -12.20
CA LEU A 177 6.21 0.13 -11.88
C LEU A 177 6.20 -0.74 -13.14
N SER A 178 7.04 -1.76 -13.17
CA SER A 178 7.08 -2.76 -14.25
C SER A 178 6.55 -4.10 -13.74
N HIS A 179 5.62 -4.66 -14.48
CA HIS A 179 5.01 -5.96 -14.19
C HIS A 179 4.92 -6.78 -15.46
N VAL A 180 5.99 -7.57 -15.75
CA VAL A 180 6.25 -8.21 -17.05
C VAL A 180 6.38 -7.14 -18.16
N ASN A 181 7.50 -6.41 -18.13
CA ASN A 181 7.77 -5.34 -19.12
C ASN A 181 7.43 -5.80 -20.55
N PRO A 182 6.65 -5.03 -21.33
CA PRO A 182 6.30 -3.61 -21.14
C PRO A 182 4.97 -3.33 -20.42
N TYR A 183 4.37 -4.28 -19.72
CA TYR A 183 3.14 -4.04 -18.97
C TYR A 183 3.42 -3.16 -17.73
N GLU A 184 2.64 -2.08 -17.59
CA GLU A 184 2.81 -1.09 -16.55
C GLU A 184 1.88 -1.36 -15.36
N SER A 185 2.44 -1.27 -14.16
CA SER A 185 1.72 -1.17 -12.90
C SER A 185 2.06 0.16 -12.22
N THR A 186 1.47 0.43 -11.06
CA THR A 186 1.56 1.75 -10.41
C THR A 186 1.84 1.61 -8.92
N ALA A 187 2.78 2.41 -8.41
CA ALA A 187 2.86 2.70 -6.99
C ALA A 187 2.12 4.00 -6.67
N PHE A 188 1.41 4.01 -5.53
CA PHE A 188 0.68 5.17 -5.02
C PHE A 188 1.29 5.68 -3.73
N LEU A 189 1.71 6.93 -3.71
CA LEU A 189 2.08 7.66 -2.50
C LEU A 189 0.86 8.44 -2.03
N ILE A 190 0.23 7.96 -0.95
CA ILE A 190 -0.92 8.60 -0.31
C ILE A 190 -0.40 9.50 0.79
N LYS A 191 -0.77 10.78 0.75
CA LYS A 191 -0.31 11.78 1.71
C LYS A 191 -1.45 12.38 2.50
N LYS A 192 -1.19 12.66 3.78
CA LYS A 192 -1.97 13.52 4.68
C LYS A 192 -1.01 14.44 5.40
N ASP A 193 -1.10 15.72 5.12
CA ASP A 193 -0.15 16.74 5.59
C ASP A 193 1.29 16.34 5.22
N ASN A 194 2.20 16.29 6.21
CA ASN A 194 3.59 15.86 6.00
C ASN A 194 3.79 14.33 6.06
N ASN A 195 2.73 13.56 6.30
CA ASN A 195 2.86 12.11 6.46
C ASN A 195 2.38 11.39 5.20
N ALA A 196 2.98 10.22 4.94
CA ALA A 196 2.68 9.42 3.76
C ALA A 196 2.66 7.92 4.04
N ILE A 197 1.95 7.20 3.18
CA ILE A 197 2.02 5.73 3.00
C ILE A 197 2.32 5.49 1.53
N LEU A 198 3.20 4.53 1.25
CA LEU A 198 3.47 4.05 -0.09
C LEU A 198 2.84 2.67 -0.26
N TYR A 199 2.02 2.51 -1.30
CA TYR A 199 1.50 1.23 -1.77
C TYR A 199 2.08 0.93 -3.15
N LEU A 200 2.67 -0.24 -3.31
CA LEU A 200 3.06 -0.75 -4.61
C LEU A 200 2.03 -1.79 -5.07
N GLY A 201 1.53 -1.60 -6.29
CA GLY A 201 0.90 -2.68 -7.04
C GLY A 201 1.93 -3.76 -7.36
N ASP A 202 1.55 -4.71 -8.20
CA ASP A 202 2.45 -5.77 -8.59
C ASP A 202 3.67 -5.22 -9.32
N THR A 203 4.85 -5.76 -9.00
CA THR A 203 6.10 -5.31 -9.59
C THR A 203 7.16 -6.41 -9.59
N GLY A 204 7.86 -6.57 -10.70
CA GLY A 204 9.10 -7.35 -10.75
C GLY A 204 10.29 -6.52 -10.27
N PRO A 205 11.41 -7.17 -9.92
CA PRO A 205 12.65 -6.46 -9.57
C PRO A 205 13.27 -5.82 -10.81
N ASP A 206 13.80 -4.61 -10.69
CA ASP A 206 14.41 -3.86 -11.82
C ASP A 206 15.42 -4.70 -12.62
N SER A 207 16.17 -5.55 -11.94
CA SER A 207 17.18 -6.42 -12.58
C SER A 207 16.58 -7.48 -13.53
N VAL A 208 15.37 -7.94 -13.28
CA VAL A 208 14.65 -8.93 -14.11
C VAL A 208 13.80 -8.20 -15.16
N GLU A 209 13.10 -7.18 -14.76
CA GLU A 209 12.26 -6.36 -15.64
C GLU A 209 13.07 -5.49 -16.61
N LYS A 210 14.37 -5.31 -16.36
CA LYS A 210 15.32 -4.47 -17.12
C LYS A 210 14.86 -3.00 -17.18
N THR A 211 14.44 -2.48 -16.02
CA THR A 211 13.99 -1.10 -15.80
C THR A 211 14.76 -0.46 -14.65
N THR A 212 14.45 0.80 -14.35
CA THR A 212 14.94 1.53 -13.18
C THR A 212 13.77 2.05 -12.32
N ASN A 213 12.56 1.56 -12.58
CA ASN A 213 11.35 2.10 -11.98
C ASN A 213 11.35 2.04 -10.45
N LEU A 214 11.81 0.91 -9.86
CA LEU A 214 11.94 0.79 -8.41
C LEU A 214 13.06 1.68 -7.87
N ALA A 215 14.22 1.72 -8.52
CA ALA A 215 15.33 2.58 -8.10
C ALA A 215 14.94 4.06 -8.13
N ASP A 216 14.22 4.52 -9.16
CA ASP A 216 13.73 5.89 -9.29
C ASP A 216 12.66 6.20 -8.22
N LEU A 217 11.76 5.26 -7.95
CA LEU A 217 10.79 5.36 -6.85
C LEU A 217 11.52 5.49 -5.50
N TRP A 218 12.50 4.62 -5.23
CA TRP A 218 13.27 4.66 -3.97
C TRP A 218 13.98 5.99 -3.78
N LYS A 219 14.60 6.52 -4.83
CA LYS A 219 15.22 7.84 -4.80
C LYS A 219 14.21 8.96 -4.50
N ALA A 220 13.02 8.89 -5.09
CA ALA A 220 11.98 9.90 -4.91
C ALA A 220 11.42 9.92 -3.47
N ILE A 221 11.26 8.76 -2.83
CA ILE A 221 10.67 8.67 -1.47
C ILE A 221 11.70 8.71 -0.34
N ALA A 222 12.99 8.54 -0.62
CA ALA A 222 14.04 8.52 0.39
C ALA A 222 14.00 9.72 1.35
N PRO A 223 13.77 10.99 0.89
CA PRO A 223 13.65 12.13 1.80
C PRO A 223 12.53 12.00 2.83
N LEU A 224 11.42 11.33 2.48
CA LEU A 224 10.30 11.11 3.40
C LEU A 224 10.66 10.09 4.49
N ILE A 225 11.45 9.07 4.15
CA ILE A 225 11.95 8.09 5.12
C ILE A 225 12.95 8.75 6.08
N GLN A 226 13.89 9.53 5.55
CA GLN A 226 14.90 10.25 6.36
C GLN A 226 14.24 11.19 7.37
N LYS A 227 13.14 11.85 7.00
CA LYS A 227 12.35 12.74 7.88
C LYS A 227 11.34 11.98 8.75
N GLN A 228 11.23 10.65 8.63
CA GLN A 228 10.22 9.83 9.32
C GLN A 228 8.77 10.23 8.95
N GLU A 229 8.58 10.81 7.78
CA GLU A 229 7.28 11.19 7.23
C GLU A 229 6.59 10.00 6.52
N LEU A 230 7.35 9.05 5.94
CA LEU A 230 6.80 7.80 5.38
C LEU A 230 6.56 6.79 6.51
N LYS A 231 5.29 6.48 6.76
CA LYS A 231 4.85 5.62 7.88
C LYS A 231 4.87 4.13 7.55
N GLY A 232 4.74 3.78 6.29
CA GLY A 232 4.79 2.40 5.84
C GLY A 232 4.91 2.27 4.33
N ILE A 233 5.50 1.15 3.92
CA ILE A 233 5.60 0.69 2.54
C ILE A 233 4.85 -0.64 2.46
N LEU A 234 3.77 -0.68 1.68
CA LEU A 234 3.06 -1.90 1.32
C LEU A 234 3.66 -2.40 0.01
N ILE A 235 4.30 -3.56 0.03
CA ILE A 235 5.04 -4.11 -1.11
C ILE A 235 4.79 -5.62 -1.23
N GLU A 236 4.63 -6.08 -2.45
CA GLU A 236 4.35 -7.47 -2.76
C GLU A 236 5.55 -8.40 -2.51
N VAL A 237 5.27 -9.65 -2.13
CA VAL A 237 6.18 -10.80 -2.24
C VAL A 237 5.34 -12.02 -2.59
N SER A 238 5.33 -12.38 -3.86
CA SER A 238 4.41 -13.40 -4.38
C SER A 238 4.95 -14.82 -4.33
N PHE A 239 6.27 -15.00 -4.43
CA PHE A 239 6.88 -16.32 -4.54
C PHE A 239 8.02 -16.53 -3.53
N PRO A 240 8.27 -17.78 -3.09
CA PRO A 240 9.46 -18.11 -2.30
C PRO A 240 10.74 -18.02 -3.15
N ASN A 241 11.90 -17.97 -2.50
CA ASN A 241 13.22 -17.79 -3.15
C ASN A 241 13.57 -18.85 -4.19
N GLU A 242 12.95 -20.02 -4.13
CA GLU A 242 13.14 -21.14 -5.06
C GLU A 242 12.49 -20.89 -6.42
N GLN A 243 11.61 -19.90 -6.53
CA GLN A 243 11.03 -19.54 -7.82
C GLN A 243 12.14 -19.00 -8.74
N PRO A 244 12.34 -19.63 -9.93
CA PRO A 244 13.34 -19.14 -10.89
C PRO A 244 12.99 -17.75 -11.42
N ASP A 245 13.99 -16.92 -11.67
CA ASP A 245 13.80 -15.54 -12.16
C ASP A 245 13.01 -15.48 -13.48
N ALA A 246 13.17 -16.49 -14.36
CA ALA A 246 12.41 -16.59 -15.62
C ALA A 246 10.90 -16.84 -15.43
N PHE A 247 10.46 -17.23 -14.24
CA PHE A 247 9.06 -17.55 -13.92
C PHE A 247 8.52 -16.70 -12.77
N LEU A 248 9.05 -15.49 -12.59
CA LEU A 248 8.53 -14.54 -11.60
C LEU A 248 7.24 -13.88 -12.05
N PHE A 249 7.00 -13.82 -13.37
CA PHE A 249 5.80 -13.19 -13.93
C PHE A 249 5.57 -11.75 -13.43
N GLY A 250 6.68 -10.99 -13.30
CA GLY A 250 6.63 -9.60 -12.82
C GLY A 250 6.39 -9.45 -11.33
N HIS A 251 6.86 -10.41 -10.51
CA HIS A 251 6.70 -10.40 -9.06
C HIS A 251 8.03 -10.55 -8.31
N LEU A 252 7.98 -10.32 -6.99
CA LEU A 252 9.12 -10.41 -6.09
C LEU A 252 9.16 -11.74 -5.33
N THR A 253 10.39 -12.13 -4.95
CA THR A 253 10.67 -13.12 -3.90
C THR A 253 11.35 -12.42 -2.72
N PRO A 254 11.48 -13.04 -1.54
CA PRO A 254 12.23 -12.47 -0.42
C PRO A 254 13.63 -11.98 -0.79
N LYS A 255 14.40 -12.75 -1.60
CA LYS A 255 15.74 -12.33 -2.05
C LYS A 255 15.72 -11.06 -2.91
N HIS A 256 14.69 -10.90 -3.76
CA HIS A 256 14.54 -9.71 -4.60
C HIS A 256 14.10 -8.52 -3.78
N LEU A 257 13.11 -8.69 -2.89
CA LEU A 257 12.73 -7.65 -1.94
C LEU A 257 13.95 -7.14 -1.17
N MET A 258 14.80 -8.05 -0.63
CA MET A 258 15.97 -7.63 0.13
C MET A 258 16.98 -6.86 -0.72
N LYS A 259 17.17 -7.21 -2.00
CA LYS A 259 17.99 -6.42 -2.92
C LYS A 259 17.42 -5.00 -3.11
N GLU A 260 16.13 -4.89 -3.34
CA GLU A 260 15.45 -3.59 -3.47
C GLU A 260 15.55 -2.76 -2.16
N MET A 261 15.44 -3.40 -1.01
CA MET A 261 15.65 -2.73 0.28
C MET A 261 17.12 -2.27 0.48
N GLN A 262 18.09 -2.98 -0.07
CA GLN A 262 19.51 -2.52 -0.09
C GLN A 262 19.67 -1.27 -0.96
N VAL A 263 19.02 -1.22 -2.13
CA VAL A 263 19.01 -0.02 -2.97
C VAL A 263 18.37 1.16 -2.22
N LEU A 264 17.22 0.93 -1.58
CA LEU A 264 16.55 1.96 -0.78
C LEU A 264 17.42 2.43 0.39
N ALA A 265 18.09 1.50 1.09
CA ALA A 265 18.98 1.83 2.21
C ALA A 265 20.20 2.67 1.77
N ALA A 266 20.66 2.50 0.52
CA ALA A 266 21.73 3.35 -0.02
C ALA A 266 21.32 4.83 -0.16
N PHE A 267 20.02 5.10 -0.39
CA PHE A 267 19.49 6.46 -0.45
C PHE A 267 19.10 7.02 0.93
N THR A 268 18.62 6.17 1.84
CA THR A 268 18.02 6.62 3.11
C THR A 268 18.98 6.56 4.31
N GLY A 269 19.97 5.67 4.26
CA GLY A 269 20.66 5.15 5.43
C GLY A 269 19.84 4.03 6.12
N LYS A 270 20.55 3.06 6.69
CA LYS A 270 19.99 1.87 7.34
C LYS A 270 19.10 2.23 8.53
N GLU A 271 19.56 3.12 9.39
CA GLU A 271 18.86 3.52 10.63
C GLU A 271 17.54 4.23 10.35
N ALA A 272 17.46 5.02 9.28
CA ALA A 272 16.22 5.67 8.89
C ALA A 272 15.22 4.66 8.33
N LEU A 273 15.69 3.73 7.49
CA LEU A 273 14.85 2.69 6.90
C LEU A 273 14.27 1.72 7.94
N GLN A 274 15.03 1.36 8.98
CA GLN A 274 14.57 0.51 10.08
C GLN A 274 13.35 1.07 10.83
N LYS A 275 13.13 2.38 10.79
CA LYS A 275 11.98 3.03 11.42
C LYS A 275 10.72 3.02 10.55
N CYS A 276 10.85 2.71 9.26
CA CYS A 276 9.74 2.57 8.34
C CYS A 276 9.16 1.14 8.41
N LYS A 277 7.85 1.01 8.53
CA LYS A 277 7.20 -0.31 8.51
C LYS A 277 7.16 -0.85 7.09
N ILE A 278 7.67 -2.07 6.88
CA ILE A 278 7.57 -2.79 5.60
C ILE A 278 6.48 -3.83 5.74
N ILE A 279 5.40 -3.66 4.98
CA ILE A 279 4.18 -4.48 5.04
C ILE A 279 4.14 -5.33 3.78
N ILE A 280 4.13 -6.65 3.98
CA ILE A 280 4.17 -7.60 2.86
C ILE A 280 2.77 -7.86 2.36
N THR A 281 2.55 -7.62 1.08
CA THR A 281 1.27 -7.78 0.39
C THR A 281 1.34 -8.89 -0.66
N HIS A 282 0.22 -9.20 -1.30
CA HIS A 282 0.09 -10.03 -2.49
C HIS A 282 0.75 -11.42 -2.37
N LEU A 283 0.68 -12.05 -1.18
CA LEU A 283 1.18 -13.40 -0.99
C LEU A 283 0.36 -14.39 -1.82
N LYS A 284 1.01 -15.26 -2.60
CA LYS A 284 0.29 -16.24 -3.44
C LYS A 284 0.15 -17.59 -2.76
N PRO A 285 -1.08 -18.14 -2.67
CA PRO A 285 -1.30 -19.52 -2.25
C PRO A 285 -0.49 -20.53 -3.11
N PRO A 286 -0.20 -21.75 -2.63
CA PRO A 286 -0.79 -22.39 -1.45
C PRO A 286 -0.15 -21.94 -0.12
N ALA A 287 -0.78 -22.28 0.99
CA ALA A 287 -0.33 -21.92 2.33
C ALA A 287 1.14 -22.30 2.62
N ALA A 288 1.61 -23.41 2.06
CA ALA A 288 3.01 -23.84 2.21
C ALA A 288 3.99 -22.83 1.58
N ALA A 289 3.66 -22.26 0.42
CA ALA A 289 4.49 -21.21 -0.21
C ALA A 289 4.50 -19.94 0.65
N ILE A 290 3.32 -19.53 1.16
CA ILE A 290 3.20 -18.37 2.06
C ILE A 290 4.04 -18.57 3.33
N GLN A 291 3.98 -19.75 3.96
CA GLN A 291 4.79 -20.06 5.14
C GLN A 291 6.28 -19.99 4.83
N LYS A 292 6.69 -20.47 3.66
CA LYS A 292 8.08 -20.42 3.22
C LYS A 292 8.57 -18.98 3.02
N ILE A 293 7.77 -18.12 2.37
CA ILE A 293 8.05 -16.69 2.24
C ILE A 293 8.24 -16.05 3.62
N LYS A 294 7.32 -16.31 4.57
CA LYS A 294 7.40 -15.79 5.93
C LYS A 294 8.68 -16.24 6.65
N GLN A 295 9.05 -17.51 6.54
CA GLN A 295 10.29 -18.05 7.10
C GLN A 295 11.54 -17.39 6.50
N GLN A 296 11.56 -17.21 5.17
CA GLN A 296 12.67 -16.58 4.47
C GLN A 296 12.83 -15.09 4.83
N LEU A 297 11.74 -14.36 5.05
CA LEU A 297 11.75 -12.98 5.50
C LEU A 297 12.02 -12.83 7.01
N ALA A 298 11.72 -13.83 7.81
CA ALA A 298 12.04 -13.84 9.24
C ALA A 298 13.53 -14.12 9.53
N ALA A 299 14.29 -14.62 8.54
CA ALA A 299 15.71 -14.85 8.69
C ALA A 299 16.46 -13.53 8.97
N PRO A 300 17.53 -13.55 9.80
CA PRO A 300 18.35 -12.37 10.02
C PRO A 300 18.82 -11.75 8.70
N ASN A 301 18.74 -10.43 8.59
CA ASN A 301 19.18 -9.70 7.40
C ASN A 301 20.11 -8.54 7.79
N ASP A 302 21.02 -8.18 6.87
CA ASP A 302 22.06 -7.17 7.12
C ASP A 302 21.50 -5.77 7.39
N LEU A 303 20.27 -5.51 6.95
CA LEU A 303 19.58 -4.25 7.18
C LEU A 303 18.86 -4.20 8.52
N GLY A 304 18.64 -5.35 9.19
CA GLY A 304 17.88 -5.43 10.45
C GLY A 304 16.42 -5.02 10.28
N LEU A 305 15.84 -5.24 9.10
CA LEU A 305 14.44 -4.95 8.82
C LEU A 305 13.54 -6.02 9.43
N THR A 306 12.38 -5.58 9.88
CA THR A 306 11.26 -6.43 10.30
C THR A 306 10.09 -6.24 9.35
N PHE A 307 9.39 -7.33 9.04
CA PHE A 307 8.30 -7.34 8.08
C PHE A 307 6.98 -7.59 8.78
N VAL A 308 5.95 -6.83 8.39
CA VAL A 308 4.58 -6.98 8.89
C VAL A 308 3.78 -7.76 7.85
N PHE A 309 3.08 -8.79 8.30
CA PHE A 309 2.15 -9.56 7.46
C PHE A 309 0.72 -9.17 7.86
N PRO A 310 -0.01 -8.45 7.01
CA PRO A 310 -1.36 -8.02 7.33
C PRO A 310 -2.32 -9.20 7.38
N GLU A 311 -3.32 -9.11 8.23
CA GLU A 311 -4.42 -10.07 8.32
C GLU A 311 -5.68 -9.44 7.73
N GLN A 312 -6.39 -10.18 6.87
CA GLN A 312 -7.64 -9.73 6.25
C GLN A 312 -8.66 -9.28 7.31
N GLY A 313 -9.17 -8.08 7.15
CA GLY A 313 -10.18 -7.49 8.02
C GLY A 313 -9.64 -6.87 9.31
N VAL A 314 -8.35 -7.04 9.64
CA VAL A 314 -7.76 -6.51 10.88
C VAL A 314 -7.10 -5.17 10.63
N ARG A 315 -7.53 -4.15 11.38
CA ARG A 315 -6.97 -2.78 11.30
C ARG A 315 -5.51 -2.74 11.75
N MET A 316 -4.70 -2.03 11.00
CA MET A 316 -3.34 -1.62 11.37
C MET A 316 -3.28 -0.11 11.50
N GLU A 317 -2.46 0.41 12.43
CA GLU A 317 -2.16 1.82 12.60
C GLU A 317 -0.70 2.13 12.22
N LEU A 318 -0.52 3.18 11.40
CA LEU A 318 0.77 3.59 10.85
C LEU A 318 1.08 5.06 11.13
#